data_941397873f0663461612be75d25fe6ca
#
_entry.id   941397873f0663461612be75d25fe6ca
#
_cell.length_a   1.000
_cell.length_b   1.000
_cell.length_c   1.000
_cell.angle_alpha   90.00
_cell.angle_beta   90.00
_cell.angle_gamma   90.00
#
_symmetry.space_group_name_H-M   'P 1'
#
loop_
_entity.id
_entity.type
_entity.pdbx_description
1 polymer ?
#
loop_
_entity_poly.entity_id
_entity_poly.type
_entity_poly.pdbx_seq_one_letter_code
_entity_poly.pdbx_strand_id
1 'polypeptide(L)'
;GVAAIVKPRRETGDIVLRFRMAEEAGAVALGLDLDGAGLVTMRLQGQAVEPKTVDQLKAIRKETKLPFIIKGVMTADEALLCLEAGADCIVVSNHGGRVLDGCPGAADVLPEIAHALAGCRMTILADGCVRSGVDALKLMALGAQGVLVGRPLCWGAYAAGAEGVATVLKTY
;
A
#
# COMPACT_ATOMS: atom_id res chain seq x y z
N GLY A 1 15.68 5.04 1.73
CA GLY A 1 15.44 3.69 1.25
C GLY A 1 14.18 3.62 0.38
N VAL A 2 14.01 2.56 -0.36
CA VAL A 2 12.85 2.32 -1.23
C VAL A 2 12.13 1.07 -0.75
N ALA A 3 10.80 1.12 -0.60
CA ALA A 3 9.95 -0.04 -0.44
C ALA A 3 9.41 -0.46 -1.81
N ALA A 4 9.56 -1.73 -2.18
CA ALA A 4 9.07 -2.25 -3.45
C ALA A 4 7.71 -2.93 -3.25
N ILE A 5 6.66 -2.37 -3.86
CA ILE A 5 5.30 -2.91 -3.79
C ILE A 5 4.96 -3.58 -5.12
N VAL A 6 4.79 -4.89 -5.09
CA VAL A 6 4.52 -5.74 -6.25
C VAL A 6 3.01 -5.96 -6.40
N LYS A 7 2.54 -6.07 -7.65
CA LYS A 7 1.14 -6.45 -7.91
C LYS A 7 0.91 -7.93 -7.56
N PRO A 8 -0.33 -8.31 -7.15
CA PRO A 8 -0.66 -9.66 -6.72
C PRO A 8 -0.75 -10.60 -7.94
N ARG A 9 0.41 -10.94 -8.51
CA ARG A 9 0.51 -11.83 -9.68
C ARG A 9 -0.16 -13.17 -9.37
N ARG A 10 -0.76 -13.79 -10.39
CA ARG A 10 -1.39 -15.11 -10.26
C ARG A 10 -0.38 -16.12 -9.71
N GLU A 11 0.75 -16.23 -10.37
CA GLU A 11 1.81 -17.15 -9.98
C GLU A 11 2.64 -16.56 -8.83
N THR A 12 2.71 -17.29 -7.71
CA THR A 12 3.52 -16.86 -6.55
C THR A 12 5.00 -16.74 -6.91
N GLY A 13 5.50 -17.59 -7.79
CA GLY A 13 6.88 -17.51 -8.28
C GLY A 13 7.22 -16.17 -8.93
N ASP A 14 6.27 -15.57 -9.64
CA ASP A 14 6.43 -14.23 -10.24
C ASP A 14 6.56 -13.13 -9.18
N ILE A 15 5.89 -13.28 -8.05
CA ILE A 15 6.01 -12.35 -6.91
C ILE A 15 7.38 -12.50 -6.27
N VAL A 16 7.78 -13.74 -5.98
CA VAL A 16 9.07 -14.06 -5.36
C VAL A 16 10.23 -13.57 -6.23
N LEU A 17 10.17 -13.79 -7.54
CA LEU A 17 11.19 -13.28 -8.47
C LEU A 17 11.36 -11.76 -8.33
N ARG A 18 10.24 -11.01 -8.29
CA ARG A 18 10.28 -9.54 -8.15
C ARG A 18 10.79 -9.11 -6.79
N PHE A 19 10.51 -9.88 -5.74
CA PHE A 19 11.08 -9.64 -4.43
C PHE A 19 12.59 -9.78 -4.45
N ARG A 20 13.14 -10.86 -5.05
CA ARG A 20 14.59 -11.04 -5.21
C ARG A 20 15.25 -9.88 -5.97
N MET A 21 14.65 -9.50 -7.11
CA MET A 21 15.15 -8.34 -7.89
C MET A 21 15.15 -7.05 -7.07
N ALA A 22 14.12 -6.82 -6.25
CA ALA A 22 14.04 -5.63 -5.41
C ALA A 22 15.06 -5.66 -4.26
N GLU A 23 15.27 -6.82 -3.64
CA GLU A 23 16.30 -7.03 -2.61
C GLU A 23 17.70 -6.78 -3.17
N GLU A 24 18.00 -7.33 -4.35
CA GLU A 24 19.28 -7.09 -5.07
C GLU A 24 19.47 -5.60 -5.41
N ALA A 25 18.39 -4.89 -5.73
CA ALA A 25 18.41 -3.44 -5.96
C ALA A 25 18.48 -2.59 -4.69
N GLY A 26 18.53 -3.21 -3.50
CA GLY A 26 18.66 -2.51 -2.22
C GLY A 26 17.35 -2.00 -1.62
N ALA A 27 16.21 -2.64 -1.93
CA ALA A 27 14.94 -2.33 -1.26
C ALA A 27 15.06 -2.57 0.26
N VAL A 28 14.44 -1.69 1.04
CA VAL A 28 14.43 -1.79 2.51
C VAL A 28 13.14 -2.42 3.06
N ALA A 29 12.14 -2.58 2.23
CA ALA A 29 10.89 -3.27 2.52
C ALA A 29 10.28 -3.80 1.23
N LEU A 30 9.47 -4.85 1.35
CA LEU A 30 8.76 -5.46 0.23
C LEU A 30 7.27 -5.54 0.55
N GLY A 31 6.43 -5.59 -0.47
CA GLY A 31 5.01 -5.73 -0.21
C GLY A 31 4.18 -6.09 -1.44
N LEU A 32 2.89 -6.26 -1.17
CA LEU A 32 1.86 -6.54 -2.17
C LEU A 32 0.79 -5.46 -2.17
N ASP A 33 0.40 -5.05 -3.35
CA ASP A 33 -0.72 -4.16 -3.63
C ASP A 33 -1.96 -5.02 -3.91
N LEU A 34 -2.61 -5.56 -2.85
CA LEU A 34 -3.64 -6.61 -2.96
C LEU A 34 -4.83 -6.18 -3.80
N ASP A 35 -5.28 -4.94 -3.64
CA ASP A 35 -6.39 -4.38 -4.40
C ASP A 35 -6.06 -4.24 -5.90
N GLY A 36 -4.77 -4.35 -6.25
CA GLY A 36 -4.30 -4.42 -7.63
C GLY A 36 -4.91 -5.58 -8.43
N ALA A 37 -5.43 -6.62 -7.77
CA ALA A 37 -6.20 -7.68 -8.40
C ALA A 37 -7.48 -7.18 -9.09
N GLY A 38 -8.11 -6.15 -8.53
CA GLY A 38 -9.33 -5.51 -9.06
C GLY A 38 -9.07 -4.38 -10.07
N LEU A 39 -7.83 -3.97 -10.30
CA LEU A 39 -7.52 -2.87 -11.20
C LEU A 39 -7.83 -3.20 -12.66
N VAL A 40 -8.76 -2.46 -13.25
CA VAL A 40 -9.13 -2.58 -14.68
C VAL A 40 -7.91 -2.43 -15.59
N THR A 41 -6.99 -1.52 -15.25
CA THR A 41 -5.75 -1.29 -16.02
C THR A 41 -4.85 -2.53 -16.08
N MET A 42 -4.80 -3.34 -15.01
CA MET A 42 -4.05 -4.60 -15.01
C MET A 42 -4.64 -5.57 -16.04
N ARG A 43 -5.96 -5.72 -16.05
CA ARG A 43 -6.68 -6.58 -17.00
C ARG A 43 -6.50 -6.10 -18.44
N LEU A 44 -6.64 -4.81 -18.70
CA LEU A 44 -6.46 -4.23 -20.04
C LEU A 44 -5.04 -4.41 -20.58
N GLN A 45 -4.04 -4.48 -19.71
CA GLN A 45 -2.65 -4.75 -20.06
C GLN A 45 -2.32 -6.26 -20.16
N GLY A 46 -3.31 -7.14 -20.05
CA GLY A 46 -3.09 -8.58 -20.06
C GLY A 46 -2.31 -9.11 -18.86
N GLN A 47 -2.25 -8.36 -17.77
CA GLN A 47 -1.50 -8.75 -16.57
C GLN A 47 -2.29 -9.78 -15.77
N ALA A 48 -1.72 -10.97 -15.57
CA ALA A 48 -2.32 -12.02 -14.76
C ALA A 48 -2.18 -11.69 -13.26
N VAL A 49 -3.20 -11.05 -12.70
CA VAL A 49 -3.34 -10.74 -11.27
C VAL A 49 -4.57 -11.40 -10.68
N GLU A 50 -4.53 -11.74 -9.40
CA GLU A 50 -5.65 -12.34 -8.68
C GLU A 50 -5.58 -12.03 -7.18
N PRO A 51 -6.71 -12.10 -6.45
CA PRO A 51 -6.70 -12.05 -4.99
C PRO A 51 -5.82 -13.13 -4.37
N LYS A 52 -5.31 -12.88 -3.16
CA LYS A 52 -4.50 -13.84 -2.41
C LYS A 52 -5.19 -14.26 -1.13
N THR A 53 -5.15 -15.56 -0.85
CA THR A 53 -5.59 -16.10 0.44
C THR A 53 -4.55 -15.81 1.52
N VAL A 54 -4.97 -15.89 2.80
CA VAL A 54 -4.06 -15.73 3.95
C VAL A 54 -2.90 -16.73 3.89
N ASP A 55 -3.14 -17.97 3.50
CA ASP A 55 -2.10 -19.00 3.39
C ASP A 55 -1.08 -18.67 2.28
N GLN A 56 -1.56 -18.12 1.15
CA GLN A 56 -0.68 -17.63 0.08
C GLN A 56 0.16 -16.45 0.57
N LEU A 57 -0.42 -15.52 1.33
CA LEU A 57 0.30 -14.40 1.93
C LEU A 57 1.35 -14.87 2.94
N LYS A 58 1.00 -15.87 3.80
CA LYS A 58 1.96 -16.51 4.72
C LYS A 58 3.11 -17.17 3.97
N ALA A 59 2.83 -17.81 2.85
CA ALA A 59 3.87 -18.42 2.01
C ALA A 59 4.79 -17.35 1.41
N ILE A 60 4.22 -16.28 0.85
CA ILE A 60 4.99 -15.15 0.28
C ILE A 60 5.81 -14.45 1.37
N ARG A 61 5.26 -14.26 2.58
CA ARG A 61 5.97 -13.66 3.71
C ARG A 61 7.26 -14.40 4.07
N LYS A 62 7.27 -15.73 3.95
CA LYS A 62 8.44 -16.57 4.25
C LYS A 62 9.59 -16.37 3.26
N GLU A 63 9.32 -15.82 2.09
CA GLU A 63 10.32 -15.62 1.03
C GLU A 63 11.22 -14.39 1.25
N THR A 64 10.94 -13.57 2.25
CA THR A 64 11.76 -12.40 2.57
C THR A 64 11.97 -12.24 4.08
N LYS A 65 13.10 -11.62 4.44
CA LYS A 65 13.39 -11.18 5.81
C LYS A 65 13.15 -9.68 6.00
N LEU A 66 12.92 -8.95 4.90
CA LEU A 66 12.62 -7.52 4.97
C LEU A 66 11.20 -7.29 5.52
N PRO A 67 10.91 -6.10 6.05
CA PRO A 67 9.55 -5.72 6.43
C PRO A 67 8.56 -5.96 5.29
N PHE A 68 7.43 -6.60 5.60
CA PHE A 68 6.41 -6.99 4.63
C PHE A 68 5.19 -6.07 4.72
N ILE A 69 4.88 -5.40 3.63
CA ILE A 69 3.82 -4.39 3.53
C ILE A 69 2.65 -4.96 2.72
N ILE A 70 1.43 -4.83 3.23
CA ILE A 70 0.22 -5.14 2.46
C ILE A 70 -0.56 -3.85 2.23
N LYS A 71 -0.77 -3.50 0.96
CA LYS A 71 -1.49 -2.29 0.54
C LYS A 71 -2.84 -2.65 -0.08
N GLY A 72 -3.83 -1.77 0.13
CA GLY A 72 -5.18 -1.94 -0.41
C GLY A 72 -6.15 -2.54 0.60
N VAL A 73 -5.92 -2.29 1.89
CA VAL A 73 -6.75 -2.76 3.00
C VAL A 73 -7.81 -1.71 3.32
N MET A 74 -9.08 -2.11 3.37
CA MET A 74 -10.21 -1.19 3.55
C MET A 74 -11.19 -1.61 4.64
N THR A 75 -10.96 -2.75 5.32
CA THR A 75 -11.80 -3.19 6.44
C THR A 75 -10.96 -3.66 7.62
N ALA A 76 -11.56 -3.65 8.82
CA ALA A 76 -10.92 -4.16 10.02
C ALA A 76 -10.61 -5.67 9.91
N ASP A 77 -11.52 -6.44 9.32
CA ASP A 77 -11.34 -7.88 9.12
C ASP A 77 -10.15 -8.16 8.20
N GLU A 78 -10.02 -7.42 7.08
CA GLU A 78 -8.85 -7.53 6.20
C GLU A 78 -7.55 -7.19 6.94
N ALA A 79 -7.57 -6.16 7.78
CA ALA A 79 -6.41 -5.76 8.57
C ALA A 79 -5.96 -6.86 9.55
N LEU A 80 -6.92 -7.53 10.20
CA LEU A 80 -6.65 -8.67 11.09
C LEU A 80 -6.11 -9.88 10.30
N LEU A 81 -6.64 -10.15 9.11
CA LEU A 81 -6.10 -11.19 8.21
C LEU A 81 -4.68 -10.87 7.73
N CYS A 82 -4.37 -9.58 7.50
CA CYS A 82 -3.00 -9.16 7.19
C CYS A 82 -2.04 -9.39 8.37
N LEU A 83 -2.50 -9.11 9.60
CA LEU A 83 -1.74 -9.41 10.82
C LEU A 83 -1.49 -10.91 10.95
N GLU A 84 -2.52 -11.75 10.74
CA GLU A 84 -2.41 -13.21 10.73
C GLU A 84 -1.43 -13.71 9.66
N ALA A 85 -1.41 -13.07 8.50
CA ALA A 85 -0.48 -13.38 7.41
C ALA A 85 0.98 -13.00 7.72
N GLY A 86 1.23 -12.28 8.81
CA GLY A 86 2.56 -11.85 9.23
C GLY A 86 3.03 -10.56 8.56
N ALA A 87 2.11 -9.68 8.17
CA ALA A 87 2.48 -8.36 7.70
C ALA A 87 3.04 -7.50 8.83
N ASP A 88 4.08 -6.73 8.53
CA ASP A 88 4.68 -5.76 9.45
C ASP A 88 4.03 -4.36 9.30
N CYS A 89 3.41 -4.13 8.14
CA CYS A 89 2.78 -2.85 7.81
C CYS A 89 1.58 -3.06 6.88
N ILE A 90 0.53 -2.29 7.08
CA ILE A 90 -0.56 -2.16 6.12
C ILE A 90 -0.65 -0.72 5.60
N VAL A 91 -1.19 -0.58 4.39
CA VAL A 91 -1.60 0.71 3.84
C VAL A 91 -3.11 0.68 3.64
N VAL A 92 -3.82 1.48 4.43
CA VAL A 92 -5.26 1.72 4.25
C VAL A 92 -5.44 2.57 3.00
N SER A 93 -6.03 1.96 1.97
CA SER A 93 -6.05 2.53 0.62
C SER A 93 -7.14 1.88 -0.23
N ASN A 94 -7.97 2.71 -0.89
CA ASN A 94 -8.88 2.29 -1.95
C ASN A 94 -8.29 2.55 -3.36
N HIS A 95 -6.96 2.67 -3.46
CA HIS A 95 -6.23 2.96 -4.70
C HIS A 95 -6.66 4.27 -5.38
N GLY A 96 -7.14 5.24 -4.62
CA GLY A 96 -7.66 6.50 -5.13
C GLY A 96 -9.00 6.33 -5.87
N GLY A 97 -9.81 5.36 -5.45
CA GLY A 97 -11.12 5.05 -6.02
C GLY A 97 -11.08 4.31 -7.36
N ARG A 98 -9.93 3.70 -7.73
CA ARG A 98 -9.72 3.11 -9.06
C ARG A 98 -10.03 1.61 -9.14
N VAL A 99 -10.33 0.96 -8.02
CA VAL A 99 -10.54 -0.50 -7.95
C VAL A 99 -12.03 -0.83 -7.91
N LEU A 100 -12.74 -0.25 -6.96
CA LEU A 100 -14.16 -0.50 -6.71
C LEU A 100 -14.87 0.84 -6.57
N ASP A 101 -15.92 1.03 -7.38
CA ASP A 101 -16.78 2.20 -7.27
C ASP A 101 -17.71 2.10 -6.05
N GLY A 102 -18.05 3.24 -5.46
CA GLY A 102 -18.87 3.28 -4.24
C GLY A 102 -18.14 2.83 -2.96
N CYS A 103 -16.84 2.54 -3.03
CA CYS A 103 -16.03 2.23 -1.86
C CYS A 103 -15.86 3.48 -0.97
N PRO A 104 -15.90 3.34 0.37
CA PRO A 104 -15.65 4.47 1.28
C PRO A 104 -14.23 5.05 1.08
N GLY A 105 -14.00 6.26 1.55
CA GLY A 105 -12.66 6.85 1.62
C GLY A 105 -11.80 6.16 2.67
N ALA A 106 -10.47 6.19 2.49
CA ALA A 106 -9.57 5.64 3.50
C ALA A 106 -9.74 6.31 4.87
N ALA A 107 -10.03 7.62 4.91
CA ALA A 107 -10.29 8.36 6.14
C ALA A 107 -11.53 7.86 6.90
N ASP A 108 -12.54 7.34 6.18
CA ASP A 108 -13.79 6.86 6.80
C ASP A 108 -13.59 5.54 7.55
N VAL A 109 -12.72 4.66 7.06
CA VAL A 109 -12.49 3.31 7.61
C VAL A 109 -11.27 3.24 8.55
N LEU A 110 -10.37 4.21 8.46
CA LEU A 110 -9.11 4.22 9.20
C LEU A 110 -9.30 4.13 10.73
N PRO A 111 -10.27 4.84 11.38
CA PRO A 111 -10.46 4.73 12.82
C PRO A 111 -10.83 3.33 13.29
N GLU A 112 -11.69 2.63 12.54
CA GLU A 112 -12.09 1.26 12.85
C GLU A 112 -10.92 0.29 12.72
N ILE A 113 -10.14 0.42 11.63
CA ILE A 113 -8.93 -0.39 11.40
C ILE A 113 -7.89 -0.14 12.50
N ALA A 114 -7.64 1.12 12.84
CA ALA A 114 -6.71 1.48 13.91
C ALA A 114 -7.13 0.92 15.28
N HIS A 115 -8.44 0.95 15.56
CA HIS A 115 -8.99 0.34 16.76
C HIS A 115 -8.80 -1.17 16.80
N ALA A 116 -9.09 -1.87 15.70
CA ALA A 116 -8.94 -3.31 15.59
C ALA A 116 -7.48 -3.79 15.77
N LEU A 117 -6.52 -2.96 15.38
CA LEU A 117 -5.09 -3.24 15.51
C LEU A 117 -4.46 -2.64 16.76
N ALA A 118 -5.25 -2.08 17.68
CA ALA A 118 -4.74 -1.46 18.89
C ALA A 118 -3.91 -2.47 19.74
N GLY A 119 -2.71 -2.07 20.14
CA GLY A 119 -1.78 -2.93 20.88
C GLY A 119 -0.98 -3.92 20.02
N CYS A 120 -1.25 -4.02 18.73
CA CYS A 120 -0.46 -4.82 17.81
C CYS A 120 0.80 -4.06 17.35
N ARG A 121 1.82 -4.82 16.89
CA ARG A 121 3.06 -4.24 16.35
C ARG A 121 2.95 -3.79 14.90
N MET A 122 1.77 -3.88 14.29
CA MET A 122 1.57 -3.53 12.89
C MET A 122 1.62 -2.01 12.70
N THR A 123 2.42 -1.56 11.74
CA THR A 123 2.43 -0.17 11.30
C THR A 123 1.23 0.08 10.38
N ILE A 124 0.50 1.17 10.63
CA ILE A 124 -0.63 1.59 9.80
C ILE A 124 -0.22 2.83 9.00
N LEU A 125 -0.17 2.71 7.70
CA LEU A 125 -0.05 3.81 6.76
C LEU A 125 -1.40 4.05 6.08
N ALA A 126 -1.61 5.25 5.56
CA ALA A 126 -2.82 5.56 4.80
C ALA A 126 -2.51 6.41 3.56
N ASP A 127 -3.35 6.30 2.55
CA ASP A 127 -3.33 7.19 1.39
C ASP A 127 -4.75 7.64 1.01
N GLY A 128 -4.85 8.37 -0.07
CA GLY A 128 -6.13 8.84 -0.61
C GLY A 128 -6.33 10.34 -0.40
N CYS A 129 -6.35 11.06 -1.52
CA CYS A 129 -6.64 12.50 -1.58
C CYS A 129 -5.76 13.43 -0.73
N VAL A 130 -4.58 12.98 -0.29
CA VAL A 130 -3.62 13.82 0.44
C VAL A 130 -3.07 14.90 -0.51
N ARG A 131 -3.38 16.17 -0.22
CA ARG A 131 -3.03 17.34 -1.04
C ARG A 131 -2.22 18.38 -0.27
N SER A 132 -2.17 18.25 1.06
CA SER A 132 -1.49 19.17 1.95
C SER A 132 -1.02 18.48 3.22
N GLY A 133 -0.14 19.12 3.98
CA GLY A 133 0.25 18.66 5.32
C GLY A 133 -0.93 18.55 6.28
N VAL A 134 -1.97 19.39 6.10
CA VAL A 134 -3.20 19.32 6.91
C VAL A 134 -3.95 17.99 6.65
N ASP A 135 -4.01 17.53 5.41
CA ASP A 135 -4.62 16.23 5.09
C ASP A 135 -3.81 15.08 5.70
N ALA A 136 -2.47 15.18 5.66
CA ALA A 136 -1.59 14.22 6.30
C ALA A 136 -1.85 14.16 7.82
N LEU A 137 -1.90 15.31 8.49
CA LEU A 137 -2.19 15.38 9.92
C LEU A 137 -3.57 14.83 10.29
N LYS A 138 -4.60 15.04 9.45
CA LYS A 138 -5.92 14.45 9.66
C LYS A 138 -5.88 12.93 9.63
N LEU A 139 -5.23 12.32 8.63
CA LEU A 139 -5.07 10.87 8.57
C LEU A 139 -4.27 10.33 9.76
N MET A 140 -3.22 11.03 10.19
CA MET A 140 -2.47 10.64 11.38
C MET A 140 -3.32 10.75 12.65
N ALA A 141 -4.15 11.78 12.78
CA ALA A 141 -5.10 11.91 13.90
C ALA A 141 -6.17 10.81 13.93
N LEU A 142 -6.50 10.23 12.77
CA LEU A 142 -7.42 9.10 12.62
C LEU A 142 -6.76 7.74 12.88
N GLY A 143 -5.44 7.69 13.13
CA GLY A 143 -4.73 6.48 13.53
C GLY A 143 -3.61 6.01 12.60
N ALA A 144 -3.33 6.70 11.49
CA ALA A 144 -2.18 6.38 10.66
C ALA A 144 -0.87 6.86 11.32
N GLN A 145 0.20 6.11 11.18
CA GLN A 145 1.55 6.47 11.62
C GLN A 145 2.36 7.15 10.52
N GLY A 146 1.82 7.19 9.30
CA GLY A 146 2.38 7.90 8.17
C GLY A 146 1.42 7.90 6.99
N VAL A 147 1.70 8.73 5.99
CA VAL A 147 0.84 8.89 4.82
C VAL A 147 1.62 8.75 3.52
N LEU A 148 0.95 8.27 2.46
CA LEU A 148 1.51 8.20 1.13
C LEU A 148 0.89 9.29 0.25
N VAL A 149 1.75 9.94 -0.52
CA VAL A 149 1.36 10.97 -1.49
C VAL A 149 1.69 10.47 -2.89
N GLY A 150 0.71 10.37 -3.75
CA GLY A 150 0.88 9.87 -5.13
C GLY A 150 0.81 10.99 -6.16
N ARG A 151 -0.39 11.25 -6.68
CA ARG A 151 -0.63 12.16 -7.81
C ARG A 151 0.01 13.55 -7.72
N PRO A 152 0.04 14.24 -6.57
CA PRO A 152 0.72 15.53 -6.48
C PRO A 152 2.20 15.47 -6.84
N LEU A 153 2.90 14.40 -6.42
CA LEU A 153 4.32 14.21 -6.78
C LEU A 153 4.49 13.96 -8.28
N CYS A 154 3.56 13.20 -8.90
CA CYS A 154 3.56 13.02 -10.35
C CYS A 154 3.36 14.35 -11.07
N TRP A 155 2.46 15.21 -10.62
CA TRP A 155 2.26 16.54 -11.21
C TRP A 155 3.52 17.39 -11.08
N GLY A 156 4.18 17.38 -9.92
CA GLY A 156 5.45 18.06 -9.74
C GLY A 156 6.53 17.55 -10.71
N ALA A 157 6.63 16.22 -10.85
CA ALA A 157 7.58 15.60 -11.76
C ALA A 157 7.33 15.97 -13.23
N TYR A 158 6.07 15.99 -13.68
CA TYR A 158 5.72 16.41 -15.03
C TYR A 158 5.95 17.91 -15.27
N ALA A 159 5.71 18.74 -14.26
CA ALA A 159 5.88 20.19 -14.38
C ALA A 159 7.35 20.64 -14.43
N ALA A 160 8.21 20.10 -13.57
CA ALA A 160 9.59 20.56 -13.40
C ALA A 160 10.55 19.45 -12.90
N GLY A 161 10.32 18.19 -13.24
CA GLY A 161 11.21 17.10 -12.86
C GLY A 161 11.43 17.01 -11.35
N ALA A 162 12.67 16.81 -10.93
CA ALA A 162 13.05 16.67 -9.52
C ALA A 162 12.75 17.94 -8.69
N GLU A 163 12.94 19.12 -9.27
CA GLU A 163 12.64 20.40 -8.61
C GLU A 163 11.14 20.56 -8.35
N GLY A 164 10.30 20.15 -9.31
CA GLY A 164 8.85 20.13 -9.12
C GLY A 164 8.42 19.19 -8.01
N VAL A 165 8.99 18.00 -7.92
CA VAL A 165 8.75 17.06 -6.79
C VAL A 165 9.17 17.68 -5.46
N ALA A 166 10.37 18.27 -5.39
CA ALA A 166 10.87 18.94 -4.19
C ALA A 166 9.96 20.10 -3.76
N THR A 167 9.45 20.87 -4.74
CA THR A 167 8.51 21.96 -4.48
C THR A 167 7.20 21.45 -3.88
N VAL A 168 6.63 20.37 -4.45
CA VAL A 168 5.42 19.74 -3.90
C VAL A 168 5.66 19.24 -2.49
N LEU A 169 6.78 18.55 -2.22
CA LEU A 169 7.09 18.05 -0.87
C LEU A 169 7.20 19.14 0.19
N LYS A 170 7.63 20.34 -0.18
CA LYS A 170 7.69 21.49 0.74
C LYS A 170 6.32 22.03 1.17
N THR A 171 5.25 21.61 0.50
CA THR A 171 3.86 22.01 0.86
C THR A 171 3.23 21.07 1.89
N TYR A 172 3.91 19.98 2.26
CA TYR A 172 3.49 19.01 3.28
C TYR A 172 4.26 19.18 4.58
#